data_566f4b09ef156bc0bc2fa46d95a66b2c
#
_entry.id   566f4b09ef156bc0bc2fa46d95a66b2c
#
_cell.length_a   1.000
_cell.length_b   1.000
_cell.length_c   1.000
_cell.angle_alpha   90.00
_cell.angle_beta   90.00
_cell.angle_gamma   90.00
#
_symmetry.space_group_name_H-M   'P 1'
#
loop_
_entity.id
_entity.type
_entity.pdbx_description
1 polymer ?
#
loop_
_entity_poly.entity_id
_entity_poly.type
_entity_poly.pdbx_seq_one_letter_code
_entity_poly.pdbx_strand_id
1 'polypeptide(L)'
;MTESKKIILISAGDPASIASEITIKAILSSKINKNIQPIIVTDPQTIKDYNNNLKKNITFNEIKDLQNFADFKDNYFNVIPIKLLENVVLGKPSVKNANFVKESIVKSVKIQMNSIASAIVTNPINKNVMYKSGFKFNGHTEFLASLSIKKKVPVMMMVSNELKTIPLTIHEPLKKVPSLISKNLILSTIKIATEDLNSYFGIKKP
;
A
#
# COMPACT_ATOMS: atom_id res chain seq x y z
N MET A 1 -13.96 -3.50 27.17
CA MET A 1 -12.67 -3.12 26.54
C MET A 1 -12.96 -2.95 25.06
N THR A 2 -12.90 -1.73 24.52
CA THR A 2 -13.04 -1.49 23.08
C THR A 2 -11.76 -2.06 22.43
N GLU A 3 -11.91 -3.05 21.56
CA GLU A 3 -10.78 -3.56 20.77
C GLU A 3 -10.12 -2.38 20.05
N SER A 4 -8.81 -2.26 20.20
CA SER A 4 -8.05 -1.20 19.52
C SER A 4 -8.19 -1.39 18.00
N LYS A 5 -8.54 -0.32 17.28
CA LYS A 5 -8.67 -0.36 15.82
C LYS A 5 -7.35 -0.79 15.17
N LYS A 6 -7.43 -1.64 14.14
CA LYS A 6 -6.28 -2.03 13.33
C LYS A 6 -5.91 -0.90 12.37
N ILE A 7 -4.68 -0.42 12.45
CA ILE A 7 -4.18 0.62 11.56
C ILE A 7 -3.81 0.03 10.21
N ILE A 8 -4.34 0.63 9.15
CA ILE A 8 -3.99 0.34 7.76
C ILE A 8 -3.39 1.59 7.13
N LEU A 9 -2.16 1.49 6.67
CA LEU A 9 -1.50 2.59 5.96
C LEU A 9 -1.87 2.55 4.48
N ILE A 10 -2.16 3.72 3.90
CA ILE A 10 -2.45 3.87 2.47
C ILE A 10 -1.37 4.77 1.87
N SER A 11 -0.59 4.25 0.92
CA SER A 11 0.43 5.06 0.24
C SER A 11 -0.20 6.07 -0.72
N ALA A 12 0.50 7.18 -1.01
CA ALA A 12 -0.01 8.25 -1.84
C ALA A 12 -0.36 7.82 -3.28
N GLY A 13 0.47 6.96 -3.88
CA GLY A 13 0.40 6.68 -5.32
C GLY A 13 0.87 7.86 -6.18
N ASP A 14 0.61 7.81 -7.49
CA ASP A 14 0.92 8.93 -8.38
C ASP A 14 -0.10 10.07 -8.16
N PRO A 15 0.35 11.25 -7.73
CA PRO A 15 -0.53 12.35 -7.38
C PRO A 15 -1.31 12.92 -8.58
N ALA A 16 -0.83 12.72 -9.82
CA ALA A 16 -1.51 13.14 -11.03
C ALA A 16 -2.55 12.13 -11.55
N SER A 17 -2.72 11.00 -10.84
CA SER A 17 -3.62 9.91 -11.20
C SER A 17 -4.92 9.91 -10.38
N ILE A 18 -5.66 8.82 -10.47
CA ILE A 18 -6.88 8.57 -9.67
C ILE A 18 -6.60 8.20 -8.21
N ALA A 19 -5.32 8.15 -7.77
CA ALA A 19 -4.93 7.63 -6.46
C ALA A 19 -5.64 8.37 -5.30
N SER A 20 -5.63 9.71 -5.30
CA SER A 20 -6.33 10.50 -4.28
C SER A 20 -7.84 10.27 -4.32
N GLU A 21 -8.42 10.19 -5.53
CA GLU A 21 -9.86 9.96 -5.72
C GLU A 21 -10.33 8.64 -5.12
N ILE A 22 -9.66 7.55 -5.49
CA ILE A 22 -10.05 6.22 -4.99
C ILE A 22 -9.86 6.10 -3.49
N THR A 23 -8.83 6.74 -2.93
CA THR A 23 -8.60 6.79 -1.48
C THR A 23 -9.72 7.50 -0.77
N ILE A 24 -10.12 8.69 -1.23
CA ILE A 24 -11.23 9.45 -0.65
C ILE A 24 -12.52 8.66 -0.73
N LYS A 25 -12.84 8.12 -1.91
CA LYS A 25 -14.06 7.32 -2.10
C LYS A 25 -14.08 6.08 -1.22
N ALA A 26 -12.95 5.40 -1.06
CA ALA A 26 -12.85 4.22 -0.20
C ALA A 26 -13.09 4.58 1.27
N ILE A 27 -12.45 5.63 1.79
CA ILE A 27 -12.58 6.04 3.19
C ILE A 27 -14.00 6.54 3.50
N LEU A 28 -14.64 7.25 2.55
CA LEU A 28 -16.02 7.70 2.70
C LEU A 28 -17.05 6.58 2.52
N SER A 29 -16.63 5.41 2.08
CA SER A 29 -17.51 4.28 1.90
C SER A 29 -17.90 3.66 3.24
N SER A 30 -19.18 3.36 3.43
CA SER A 30 -19.67 2.61 4.59
C SER A 30 -19.19 1.14 4.65
N LYS A 31 -18.43 0.70 3.63
CA LYS A 31 -17.92 -0.67 3.53
C LYS A 31 -16.64 -0.93 4.34
N ILE A 32 -15.98 0.12 4.84
CA ILE A 32 -14.81 -0.08 5.71
C ILE A 32 -15.28 -0.58 7.06
N ASN A 33 -14.66 -1.68 7.51
CA ASN A 33 -14.94 -2.24 8.84
C ASN A 33 -14.61 -1.21 9.94
N LYS A 34 -15.51 -1.04 10.90
CA LYS A 34 -15.36 -0.08 12.01
C LYS A 34 -14.10 -0.32 12.87
N ASN A 35 -13.58 -1.54 12.86
CA ASN A 35 -12.34 -1.91 13.56
C ASN A 35 -11.07 -1.56 12.76
N ILE A 36 -11.19 -0.91 11.61
CA ILE A 36 -10.07 -0.46 10.80
C ILE A 36 -9.94 1.06 10.92
N GLN A 37 -8.71 1.51 11.16
CA GLN A 37 -8.32 2.91 11.10
C GLN A 37 -7.44 3.12 9.88
N PRO A 38 -7.96 3.66 8.77
CA PRO A 38 -7.15 4.03 7.62
C PRO A 38 -6.33 5.29 7.93
N ILE A 39 -5.05 5.27 7.52
CA ILE A 39 -4.15 6.42 7.62
C ILE A 39 -3.46 6.61 6.28
N ILE A 40 -3.51 7.81 5.74
CA ILE A 40 -2.95 8.12 4.43
C ILE A 40 -1.55 8.71 4.62
N VAL A 41 -0.56 8.18 3.90
CA VAL A 41 0.80 8.72 3.89
C VAL A 41 0.97 9.55 2.63
N THR A 42 0.66 10.85 2.70
CA THR A 42 0.60 11.74 1.53
C THR A 42 0.84 13.21 1.91
N ASP A 43 0.90 14.08 0.91
CA ASP A 43 0.76 15.53 1.14
C ASP A 43 -0.73 15.85 1.35
N PRO A 44 -1.10 16.47 2.49
CA PRO A 44 -2.48 16.86 2.75
C PRO A 44 -3.11 17.72 1.64
N GLN A 45 -2.27 18.50 0.93
CA GLN A 45 -2.75 19.36 -0.15
C GLN A 45 -3.34 18.56 -1.32
N THR A 46 -2.75 17.39 -1.66
CA THR A 46 -3.27 16.54 -2.75
C THR A 46 -4.70 16.08 -2.50
N ILE A 47 -5.04 15.84 -1.24
CA ILE A 47 -6.39 15.42 -0.85
C ILE A 47 -7.33 16.64 -0.77
N LYS A 48 -6.84 17.79 -0.28
CA LYS A 48 -7.62 19.04 -0.24
C LYS A 48 -8.04 19.49 -1.63
N ASP A 49 -7.10 19.47 -2.58
CA ASP A 49 -7.37 19.87 -3.97
C ASP A 49 -8.43 18.97 -4.62
N TYR A 50 -8.36 17.68 -4.34
CA TYR A 50 -9.37 16.73 -4.83
C TYR A 50 -10.72 16.91 -4.13
N ASN A 51 -10.72 17.22 -2.83
CA ASN A 51 -11.93 17.48 -2.06
C ASN A 51 -12.70 18.70 -2.58
N ASN A 52 -12.00 19.76 -2.93
CA ASN A 52 -12.60 20.96 -3.52
C ASN A 52 -13.36 20.63 -4.81
N ASN A 53 -12.84 19.70 -5.62
CA ASN A 53 -13.50 19.23 -6.83
C ASN A 53 -14.76 18.37 -6.53
N LEU A 54 -14.76 17.63 -5.42
CA LEU A 54 -15.88 16.76 -5.04
C LEU A 54 -16.97 17.47 -4.23
N LYS A 55 -16.78 18.74 -3.85
CA LYS A 55 -17.69 19.53 -2.98
C LYS A 55 -18.09 18.80 -1.69
N LYS A 56 -17.16 18.04 -1.09
CA LYS A 56 -17.39 17.32 0.16
C LYS A 56 -16.61 18.01 1.30
N ASN A 57 -17.26 18.17 2.45
CA ASN A 57 -16.62 18.69 3.66
C ASN A 57 -15.78 17.57 4.30
N ILE A 58 -14.55 17.41 3.85
CA ILE A 58 -13.61 16.45 4.45
C ILE A 58 -12.75 17.20 5.45
N THR A 59 -12.76 16.74 6.69
CA THR A 59 -11.89 17.26 7.74
C THR A 59 -10.63 16.42 7.85
N PHE A 60 -9.47 17.06 7.92
CA PHE A 60 -8.17 16.42 8.02
C PHE A 60 -7.63 16.47 9.42
N ASN A 61 -6.90 15.43 9.78
CA ASN A 61 -6.13 15.34 10.99
C ASN A 61 -4.70 14.92 10.63
N GLU A 62 -3.74 15.80 10.85
CA GLU A 62 -2.33 15.50 10.62
C GLU A 62 -1.77 14.80 11.84
N ILE A 63 -1.30 13.56 11.64
CA ILE A 63 -0.70 12.76 12.70
C ILE A 63 0.77 13.12 12.82
N LYS A 64 1.16 13.62 13.97
CA LYS A 64 2.55 13.98 14.31
C LYS A 64 3.27 12.84 15.00
N ASP A 65 2.60 12.13 15.88
CA ASP A 65 3.13 11.00 16.62
C ASP A 65 2.23 9.76 16.45
N LEU A 66 2.82 8.72 15.85
CA LEU A 66 2.11 7.45 15.60
C LEU A 66 1.99 6.58 16.86
N GLN A 67 2.75 6.86 17.90
CA GLN A 67 2.67 6.13 19.17
C GLN A 67 1.55 6.68 20.06
N ASN A 68 1.10 7.88 19.77
CA ASN A 68 0.01 8.52 20.51
C ASN A 68 -1.33 8.25 19.84
N PHE A 69 -2.06 7.21 20.29
CA PHE A 69 -3.39 6.90 19.79
C PHE A 69 -4.42 8.03 19.98
N ALA A 70 -4.18 8.98 20.86
CA ALA A 70 -5.01 10.17 21.04
C ALA A 70 -4.94 11.12 19.82
N ASP A 71 -3.91 11.00 18.99
CA ASP A 71 -3.77 11.79 17.76
C ASP A 71 -4.71 11.33 16.64
N PHE A 72 -5.32 10.12 16.76
CA PHE A 72 -6.28 9.63 15.77
C PHE A 72 -7.68 10.18 16.06
N LYS A 73 -8.28 10.77 15.04
CA LYS A 73 -9.64 11.29 15.14
C LYS A 73 -10.59 10.46 14.28
N ASP A 74 -11.66 9.99 14.91
CA ASP A 74 -12.77 9.35 14.18
C ASP A 74 -13.48 10.38 13.30
N ASN A 75 -13.95 9.95 12.13
CA ASN A 75 -14.59 10.80 11.13
C ASN A 75 -13.67 11.86 10.47
N TYR A 76 -12.36 11.76 10.70
CA TYR A 76 -11.34 12.57 10.03
C TYR A 76 -10.53 11.75 9.06
N PHE A 77 -10.00 12.39 8.02
CA PHE A 77 -8.93 11.82 7.22
C PHE A 77 -7.62 11.97 7.98
N ASN A 78 -7.18 10.90 8.61
CA ASN A 78 -5.91 10.86 9.33
C ASN A 78 -4.77 10.76 8.31
N VAL A 79 -3.86 11.71 8.33
CA VAL A 79 -2.78 11.85 7.34
C VAL A 79 -1.44 11.93 8.04
N ILE A 80 -0.50 11.11 7.59
CA ILE A 80 0.92 11.27 7.90
C ILE A 80 1.52 12.12 6.79
N PRO A 81 1.93 13.36 7.07
CA PRO A 81 2.34 14.28 6.03
C PRO A 81 3.71 13.89 5.46
N ILE A 82 3.79 13.95 4.14
CA ILE A 82 5.01 14.02 3.33
C ILE A 82 4.83 15.17 2.34
N LYS A 83 5.92 15.84 1.98
CA LYS A 83 5.84 17.03 1.15
C LYS A 83 5.92 16.70 -0.33
N LEU A 84 4.96 17.17 -1.09
CA LEU A 84 5.01 17.23 -2.53
C LEU A 84 5.75 18.53 -2.96
N LEU A 85 6.80 18.40 -3.74
CA LEU A 85 7.68 19.53 -4.08
C LEU A 85 7.21 20.31 -5.30
N GLU A 86 6.39 19.69 -6.15
CA GLU A 86 5.96 20.26 -7.43
C GLU A 86 4.44 20.29 -7.53
N ASN A 87 3.93 21.32 -8.21
CA ASN A 87 2.52 21.40 -8.50
C ASN A 87 2.05 20.23 -9.36
N VAL A 88 0.91 19.67 -9.02
CA VAL A 88 0.29 18.56 -9.73
C VAL A 88 -0.75 19.06 -10.70
N VAL A 89 -0.68 18.58 -11.94
CA VAL A 89 -1.76 18.74 -12.91
C VAL A 89 -2.38 17.37 -13.13
N LEU A 90 -3.64 17.21 -12.77
CA LEU A 90 -4.36 15.94 -12.91
C LEU A 90 -4.32 15.46 -14.37
N GLY A 91 -4.06 14.16 -14.55
CA GLY A 91 -3.93 13.54 -15.86
C GLY A 91 -2.58 13.80 -16.56
N LYS A 92 -1.66 14.58 -15.95
CA LYS A 92 -0.33 14.86 -16.50
C LYS A 92 0.76 14.34 -15.55
N PRO A 93 1.11 13.04 -15.61
CA PRO A 93 2.14 12.45 -14.76
C PRO A 93 3.50 13.10 -14.97
N SER A 94 4.23 13.36 -13.88
CA SER A 94 5.55 14.00 -13.93
C SER A 94 6.62 13.20 -13.22
N VAL A 95 7.80 13.08 -13.83
CA VAL A 95 8.98 12.41 -13.23
C VAL A 95 9.40 13.11 -11.93
N LYS A 96 9.17 14.39 -11.80
CA LYS A 96 9.47 15.19 -10.59
C LYS A 96 8.72 14.67 -9.35
N ASN A 97 7.54 14.05 -9.54
CA ASN A 97 6.74 13.47 -8.46
C ASN A 97 7.16 12.04 -8.06
N ALA A 98 8.08 11.41 -8.79
CA ALA A 98 8.48 10.02 -8.52
C ALA A 98 9.09 9.84 -7.12
N ASN A 99 9.86 10.82 -6.65
CA ASN A 99 10.45 10.74 -5.30
C ASN A 99 9.40 10.80 -4.20
N PHE A 100 8.38 11.63 -4.35
CA PHE A 100 7.22 11.68 -3.45
C PHE A 100 6.51 10.32 -3.36
N VAL A 101 6.26 9.66 -4.50
CA VAL A 101 5.65 8.33 -4.55
C VAL A 101 6.52 7.31 -3.79
N LYS A 102 7.83 7.31 -4.06
CA LYS A 102 8.80 6.44 -3.40
C LYS A 102 8.85 6.68 -1.88
N GLU A 103 8.90 7.95 -1.46
CA GLU A 103 8.96 8.34 -0.05
C GLU A 103 7.72 7.89 0.71
N SER A 104 6.54 8.02 0.13
CA SER A 104 5.29 7.53 0.72
C SER A 104 5.35 6.03 1.01
N ILE A 105 5.83 5.23 0.07
CA ILE A 105 5.95 3.78 0.26
C ILE A 105 7.01 3.46 1.33
N VAL A 106 8.19 4.07 1.25
CA VAL A 106 9.28 3.85 2.21
C VAL A 106 8.84 4.21 3.64
N LYS A 107 8.15 5.35 3.82
CA LYS A 107 7.64 5.78 5.11
C LYS A 107 6.59 4.81 5.65
N SER A 108 5.68 4.35 4.79
CA SER A 108 4.67 3.35 5.16
C SER A 108 5.32 2.05 5.62
N VAL A 109 6.33 1.56 4.90
CA VAL A 109 7.06 0.34 5.29
C VAL A 109 7.77 0.52 6.63
N LYS A 110 8.48 1.63 6.83
CA LYS A 110 9.16 1.89 8.11
C LYS A 110 8.21 1.87 9.31
N ILE A 111 7.03 2.46 9.14
CA ILE A 111 6.00 2.48 10.19
C ILE A 111 5.47 1.07 10.46
N GLN A 112 5.16 0.32 9.40
CA GLN A 112 4.66 -1.05 9.52
C GLN A 112 5.69 -1.98 10.17
N MET A 113 6.97 -1.84 9.86
CA MET A 113 8.06 -2.64 10.43
C MET A 113 8.21 -2.44 11.95
N ASN A 114 7.82 -1.29 12.48
CA ASN A 114 7.77 -1.03 13.92
C ASN A 114 6.49 -1.58 14.58
N SER A 115 5.74 -2.44 13.88
CA SER A 115 4.49 -3.08 14.36
C SER A 115 3.37 -2.10 14.75
N ILE A 116 3.44 -0.85 14.30
CA ILE A 116 2.41 0.16 14.54
C ILE A 116 1.20 -0.08 13.62
N ALA A 117 1.45 -0.48 12.37
CA ALA A 117 0.41 -0.74 11.41
C ALA A 117 0.30 -2.23 11.07
N SER A 118 -0.94 -2.70 10.89
CA SER A 118 -1.24 -4.11 10.59
C SER A 118 -0.98 -4.45 9.11
N ALA A 119 -1.17 -3.48 8.20
CA ALA A 119 -0.95 -3.69 6.77
C ALA A 119 -0.70 -2.36 6.04
N ILE A 120 -0.24 -2.50 4.79
CA ILE A 120 -0.08 -1.40 3.84
C ILE A 120 -0.95 -1.68 2.62
N VAL A 121 -1.75 -0.69 2.23
CA VAL A 121 -2.48 -0.65 0.97
C VAL A 121 -1.74 0.31 0.04
N THR A 122 -1.34 -0.16 -1.12
CA THR A 122 -0.64 0.67 -2.09
C THR A 122 -1.60 1.23 -3.13
N ASN A 123 -1.55 2.54 -3.31
CA ASN A 123 -2.24 3.21 -4.41
C ASN A 123 -1.49 3.02 -5.75
N PRO A 124 -2.19 3.15 -6.89
CA PRO A 124 -1.57 2.98 -8.19
C PRO A 124 -0.44 3.97 -8.45
N ILE A 125 0.64 3.48 -9.05
CA ILE A 125 1.80 4.27 -9.49
C ILE A 125 1.91 4.25 -11.00
N ASN A 126 2.47 5.31 -11.58
CA ASN A 126 2.80 5.35 -13.00
C ASN A 126 4.18 4.72 -13.23
N LYS A 127 4.23 3.48 -13.71
CA LYS A 127 5.49 2.76 -13.91
C LYS A 127 6.46 3.49 -14.86
N ASN A 128 5.95 4.12 -15.91
CA ASN A 128 6.80 4.86 -16.86
C ASN A 128 7.48 6.06 -16.19
N VAL A 129 6.74 6.81 -15.37
CA VAL A 129 7.29 7.90 -14.55
C VAL A 129 8.37 7.38 -13.59
N MET A 130 8.07 6.28 -12.91
CA MET A 130 9.01 5.67 -11.96
C MET A 130 10.29 5.21 -12.66
N TYR A 131 10.20 4.51 -13.80
CA TYR A 131 11.38 4.07 -14.57
C TYR A 131 12.23 5.25 -15.06
N LYS A 132 11.59 6.29 -15.58
CA LYS A 132 12.31 7.51 -16.01
C LYS A 132 13.01 8.22 -14.85
N SER A 133 12.59 8.04 -13.63
CA SER A 133 13.25 8.55 -12.41
C SER A 133 14.36 7.64 -11.88
N GLY A 134 14.67 6.54 -12.57
CA GLY A 134 15.69 5.57 -12.15
C GLY A 134 15.18 4.49 -11.20
N PHE A 135 13.88 4.30 -11.06
CA PHE A 135 13.30 3.21 -10.28
C PHE A 135 13.56 1.86 -10.98
N LYS A 136 14.20 0.92 -10.26
CA LYS A 136 14.73 -0.33 -10.84
C LYS A 136 13.84 -1.56 -10.56
N PHE A 137 12.65 -1.39 -10.01
CA PHE A 137 11.76 -2.49 -9.64
C PHE A 137 10.59 -2.60 -10.63
N ASN A 138 10.11 -3.82 -10.89
CA ASN A 138 8.99 -4.07 -11.79
C ASN A 138 7.65 -3.52 -11.27
N GLY A 139 7.56 -3.30 -9.97
CA GLY A 139 6.37 -2.76 -9.32
C GLY A 139 6.49 -2.68 -7.81
N HIS A 140 5.34 -2.59 -7.14
CA HIS A 140 5.27 -2.51 -5.69
C HIS A 140 5.84 -3.75 -5.00
N THR A 141 5.55 -4.93 -5.55
CA THR A 141 5.91 -6.22 -4.93
C THR A 141 7.41 -6.33 -4.68
N GLU A 142 8.22 -6.12 -5.72
CA GLU A 142 9.68 -6.20 -5.64
C GLU A 142 10.25 -5.04 -4.81
N PHE A 143 9.64 -3.86 -4.92
CA PHE A 143 10.09 -2.71 -4.14
C PHE A 143 9.83 -2.90 -2.64
N LEU A 144 8.63 -3.33 -2.25
CA LEU A 144 8.30 -3.64 -0.85
C LEU A 144 9.20 -4.75 -0.30
N ALA A 145 9.44 -5.80 -1.07
CA ALA A 145 10.35 -6.88 -0.69
C ALA A 145 11.78 -6.38 -0.44
N SER A 146 12.27 -5.45 -1.28
CA SER A 146 13.60 -4.87 -1.13
C SER A 146 13.77 -4.02 0.13
N LEU A 147 12.66 -3.47 0.65
CA LEU A 147 12.63 -2.67 1.87
C LEU A 147 12.50 -3.54 3.13
N SER A 148 12.14 -4.82 3.01
CA SER A 148 11.98 -5.71 4.17
C SER A 148 13.32 -6.05 4.81
N ILE A 149 13.37 -6.16 6.14
CA ILE A 149 14.61 -6.48 6.90
C ILE A 149 15.21 -7.82 6.45
N LYS A 150 14.35 -8.82 6.21
CA LYS A 150 14.79 -10.19 5.92
C LYS A 150 15.05 -10.43 4.43
N LYS A 151 14.85 -9.45 3.55
CA LYS A 151 14.97 -9.57 2.09
C LYS A 151 14.37 -10.88 1.55
N LYS A 152 13.22 -11.28 2.08
CA LYS A 152 12.53 -12.50 1.67
C LYS A 152 12.02 -12.36 0.24
N VAL A 153 11.94 -13.48 -0.46
CA VAL A 153 11.26 -13.56 -1.75
C VAL A 153 9.77 -13.29 -1.54
N PRO A 154 9.19 -12.32 -2.25
CA PRO A 154 7.77 -12.05 -2.11
C PRO A 154 6.95 -13.14 -2.79
N VAL A 155 5.86 -13.55 -2.13
CA VAL A 155 4.88 -14.48 -2.70
C VAL A 155 3.57 -13.73 -2.89
N MET A 156 3.10 -13.68 -4.15
CA MET A 156 1.81 -13.10 -4.49
C MET A 156 0.69 -14.07 -4.12
N MET A 157 -0.36 -13.58 -3.48
CA MET A 157 -1.57 -14.35 -3.22
C MET A 157 -2.80 -13.53 -3.60
N MET A 158 -3.68 -14.12 -4.39
CA MET A 158 -5.00 -13.60 -4.67
C MET A 158 -5.99 -14.21 -3.69
N VAL A 159 -6.78 -13.37 -3.03
CA VAL A 159 -7.66 -13.79 -1.94
C VAL A 159 -9.09 -13.38 -2.20
N SER A 160 -10.00 -14.34 -2.10
CA SER A 160 -11.43 -14.10 -1.97
C SER A 160 -11.96 -14.76 -0.68
N ASN A 161 -13.25 -14.61 -0.39
CA ASN A 161 -13.84 -15.29 0.76
C ASN A 161 -13.78 -16.82 0.64
N GLU A 162 -13.84 -17.34 -0.58
CA GLU A 162 -13.96 -18.78 -0.88
C GLU A 162 -12.62 -19.41 -1.28
N LEU A 163 -11.74 -18.62 -1.89
CA LEU A 163 -10.52 -19.15 -2.50
C LEU A 163 -9.31 -18.26 -2.26
N LYS A 164 -8.19 -18.90 -1.94
CA LYS A 164 -6.85 -18.28 -1.92
C LYS A 164 -5.98 -18.97 -2.96
N THR A 165 -5.42 -18.20 -3.89
CA THR A 165 -4.62 -18.73 -4.99
C THR A 165 -3.25 -18.06 -5.02
N ILE A 166 -2.21 -18.86 -5.12
CA ILE A 166 -0.81 -18.39 -5.23
C ILE A 166 -0.29 -18.79 -6.62
N PRO A 167 -0.12 -17.84 -7.55
CA PRO A 167 0.55 -18.13 -8.81
C PRO A 167 2.03 -18.42 -8.58
N LEU A 168 2.49 -19.55 -9.07
CA LEU A 168 3.88 -19.96 -8.92
C LEU A 168 4.86 -19.10 -9.74
N THR A 169 4.39 -18.62 -10.89
CA THR A 169 5.13 -17.68 -11.76
C THR A 169 4.31 -16.41 -11.97
N ILE A 170 4.96 -15.25 -11.96
CA ILE A 170 4.35 -13.93 -12.16
C ILE A 170 5.18 -13.13 -13.17
N HIS A 171 4.51 -12.31 -14.01
CA HIS A 171 5.15 -11.41 -14.98
C HIS A 171 6.01 -12.10 -16.05
N GLU A 172 5.78 -13.39 -16.32
CA GLU A 172 6.51 -14.15 -17.33
C GLU A 172 5.64 -14.42 -18.57
N PRO A 173 6.24 -14.42 -19.77
CA PRO A 173 5.54 -14.86 -20.96
C PRO A 173 5.06 -16.32 -20.83
N LEU A 174 3.81 -16.60 -21.19
CA LEU A 174 3.19 -17.92 -21.03
C LEU A 174 4.05 -19.07 -21.58
N LYS A 175 4.69 -18.87 -22.72
CA LYS A 175 5.59 -19.85 -23.35
C LYS A 175 6.81 -20.25 -22.52
N LYS A 176 7.22 -19.38 -21.55
CA LYS A 176 8.36 -19.66 -20.66
C LYS A 176 7.94 -20.37 -19.38
N VAL A 177 6.67 -20.33 -19.00
CA VAL A 177 6.19 -20.87 -17.73
C VAL A 177 6.61 -22.33 -17.51
N PRO A 178 6.47 -23.27 -18.49
CA PRO A 178 6.86 -24.66 -18.25
C PRO A 178 8.33 -24.84 -17.88
N SER A 179 9.24 -24.02 -18.46
CA SER A 179 10.69 -24.11 -18.17
C SER A 179 11.09 -23.49 -16.84
N LEU A 180 10.24 -22.64 -16.24
CA LEU A 180 10.50 -22.00 -14.95
C LEU A 180 10.01 -22.83 -13.77
N ILE A 181 9.08 -23.76 -13.99
CA ILE A 181 8.55 -24.61 -12.93
C ILE A 181 9.60 -25.63 -12.54
N SER A 182 10.01 -25.58 -11.28
CA SER A 182 10.96 -26.52 -10.69
C SER A 182 10.50 -26.98 -9.31
N LYS A 183 10.97 -28.16 -8.89
CA LYS A 183 10.72 -28.67 -7.52
C LYS A 183 11.12 -27.64 -6.46
N ASN A 184 12.27 -27.00 -6.63
CA ASN A 184 12.76 -26.01 -5.67
C ASN A 184 11.85 -24.77 -5.61
N LEU A 185 11.37 -24.26 -6.75
CA LEU A 185 10.45 -23.13 -6.80
C LEU A 185 9.13 -23.49 -6.09
N ILE A 186 8.58 -24.67 -6.35
CA ILE A 186 7.35 -25.14 -5.70
C ILE A 186 7.55 -25.21 -4.19
N LEU A 187 8.60 -25.89 -3.72
CA LEU A 187 8.84 -26.10 -2.29
C LEU A 187 9.09 -24.79 -1.54
N SER A 188 9.88 -23.88 -2.13
CA SER A 188 10.15 -22.57 -1.50
C SER A 188 8.89 -21.73 -1.40
N THR A 189 8.05 -21.69 -2.45
CA THR A 189 6.80 -20.96 -2.46
C THR A 189 5.81 -21.52 -1.43
N ILE A 190 5.65 -22.85 -1.38
CA ILE A 190 4.79 -23.51 -0.39
C ILE A 190 5.27 -23.21 1.03
N LYS A 191 6.57 -23.30 1.30
CA LYS A 191 7.12 -23.01 2.63
C LYS A 191 6.78 -21.60 3.08
N ILE A 192 7.03 -20.58 2.25
CA ILE A 192 6.71 -19.19 2.59
C ILE A 192 5.20 -19.03 2.79
N ALA A 193 4.40 -19.56 1.88
CA ALA A 193 2.94 -19.49 1.97
C ALA A 193 2.40 -20.12 3.25
N THR A 194 2.88 -21.30 3.61
CA THR A 194 2.46 -22.03 4.82
C THR A 194 2.83 -21.26 6.08
N GLU A 195 4.07 -20.73 6.16
CA GLU A 195 4.52 -19.93 7.29
C GLU A 195 3.65 -18.67 7.46
N ASP A 196 3.37 -17.95 6.37
CA ASP A 196 2.61 -16.69 6.42
C ASP A 196 1.11 -16.92 6.63
N LEU A 197 0.51 -17.97 6.04
CA LEU A 197 -0.88 -18.33 6.28
C LEU A 197 -1.12 -18.70 7.75
N ASN A 198 -0.16 -19.39 8.37
CA ASN A 198 -0.23 -19.70 9.80
C ASN A 198 -0.08 -18.42 10.65
N SER A 199 0.96 -17.62 10.39
CA SER A 199 1.34 -16.49 11.24
C SER A 199 0.39 -15.30 11.14
N TYR A 200 -0.11 -14.99 9.93
CA TYR A 200 -0.89 -13.78 9.66
C TYR A 200 -2.37 -14.04 9.39
N PHE A 201 -2.72 -15.23 8.91
CA PHE A 201 -4.12 -15.59 8.60
C PHE A 201 -4.72 -16.55 9.62
N GLY A 202 -3.94 -17.07 10.57
CA GLY A 202 -4.41 -18.02 11.58
C GLY A 202 -4.78 -19.40 11.03
N ILE A 203 -4.37 -19.73 9.80
CA ILE A 203 -4.66 -21.02 9.14
C ILE A 203 -3.57 -22.01 9.54
N LYS A 204 -3.88 -22.90 10.50
CA LYS A 204 -2.91 -23.84 11.07
C LYS A 204 -2.49 -24.98 10.13
N LYS A 205 -3.36 -25.34 9.17
CA LYS A 205 -3.12 -26.42 8.19
C LYS A 205 -3.60 -25.93 6.83
N PRO A 206 -2.80 -25.10 6.15
CA PRO A 206 -3.14 -24.58 4.83
C PRO A 206 -3.03 -25.67 3.76
#